data_dfe3d31d7b21c9cc9018f5249f6b4dd0
#
_entry.id   dfe3d31d7b21c9cc9018f5249f6b4dd0
#
_cell.length_a   1.000
_cell.length_b   1.000
_cell.length_c   1.000
_cell.angle_alpha   90.00
_cell.angle_beta   90.00
_cell.angle_gamma   90.00
#
_symmetry.space_group_name_H-M   'P 1'
#
loop_
_entity.id
_entity.type
_entity.pdbx_description
1 polymer ?
#
loop_
_entity_poly.entity_id
_entity_poly.type
_entity_poly.pdbx_seq_one_letter_code
_entity_poly.pdbx_strand_id
1 'polypeptide(L)'
;MRILIAEDERDLNRLLVKKLTAESYSVDACANGEEALDCLACARYDAVILDIMMPKTDGLEVLRTMRMKRDTTPVLLLTARDSVEDRVKGLDLGADDYLVKPFAFEELSARIRVMLRKPEKEKSSVCSVADLHVHLDTRRVFRGEQEIILSSREFAVLRYLIQNAGIVLSREKLEQHIWNYDYA
;
A
#
# COMPACT_ATOMS: atom_id res chain seq x y z
N MET A 1 0.70 -5.75 5.65
CA MET A 1 0.50 -4.32 5.32
C MET A 1 0.05 -3.60 6.57
N ARG A 2 0.56 -2.40 6.82
CA ARG A 2 0.28 -1.60 8.03
C ARG A 2 -0.55 -0.38 7.67
N ILE A 3 -1.67 -0.18 8.37
CA ILE A 3 -2.63 0.90 8.12
C ILE A 3 -2.70 1.79 9.36
N LEU A 4 -2.68 3.10 9.16
CA LEU A 4 -2.99 4.08 10.21
C LEU A 4 -4.46 4.50 10.06
N ILE A 5 -5.19 4.55 11.17
CA ILE A 5 -6.55 5.10 11.24
C ILE A 5 -6.53 6.29 12.19
N ALA A 6 -7.06 7.42 11.74
CA ALA A 6 -7.36 8.56 12.60
C ALA A 6 -8.87 8.85 12.51
N GLU A 7 -9.57 8.61 13.61
CA GLU A 7 -11.02 8.71 13.76
C GLU A 7 -11.35 9.00 15.21
N ASP A 8 -12.08 10.09 15.49
CA ASP A 8 -12.38 10.52 16.86
C ASP A 8 -13.60 9.83 17.48
N GLU A 9 -14.51 9.31 16.64
CA GLU A 9 -15.63 8.51 17.10
C GLU A 9 -15.15 7.13 17.56
N ARG A 10 -15.11 6.93 18.88
CA ARG A 10 -14.51 5.75 19.51
C ARG A 10 -15.08 4.41 19.03
N ASP A 11 -16.40 4.36 18.80
CA ASP A 11 -17.06 3.11 18.42
C ASP A 11 -16.76 2.75 16.96
N LEU A 12 -16.74 3.74 16.07
CA LEU A 12 -16.33 3.55 14.67
C LEU A 12 -14.85 3.18 14.59
N ASN A 13 -13.98 3.89 15.31
CA ASN A 13 -12.54 3.61 15.36
C ASN A 13 -12.29 2.14 15.78
N ARG A 14 -12.88 1.69 16.90
CA ARG A 14 -12.75 0.31 17.38
C ARG A 14 -13.28 -0.72 16.38
N LEU A 15 -14.41 -0.41 15.72
CA LEU A 15 -15.00 -1.28 14.71
C LEU A 15 -14.06 -1.45 13.51
N LEU A 16 -13.48 -0.34 13.02
CA LEU A 16 -12.52 -0.34 11.91
C LEU A 16 -11.26 -1.14 12.25
N VAL A 17 -10.67 -0.89 13.43
CA VAL A 17 -9.52 -1.65 13.92
C VAL A 17 -9.82 -3.14 13.94
N LYS A 18 -10.94 -3.54 14.58
CA LYS A 18 -11.33 -4.95 14.69
C LYS A 18 -11.49 -5.62 13.34
N LYS A 19 -12.22 -4.96 12.43
CA LYS A 19 -12.52 -5.54 11.11
C LYS A 19 -11.29 -5.62 10.21
N LEU A 20 -10.45 -4.56 10.16
CA LEU A 20 -9.23 -4.57 9.36
C LEU A 20 -8.18 -5.53 9.91
N THR A 21 -8.08 -5.68 11.23
CA THR A 21 -7.21 -6.69 11.83
C THR A 21 -7.67 -8.11 11.47
N ALA A 22 -8.99 -8.36 11.41
CA ALA A 22 -9.52 -9.63 10.94
C ALA A 22 -9.21 -9.93 9.47
N GLU A 23 -9.02 -8.89 8.64
CA GLU A 23 -8.52 -8.99 7.26
C GLU A 23 -6.97 -9.07 7.17
N SER A 24 -6.29 -9.33 8.28
CA SER A 24 -4.83 -9.51 8.37
C SER A 24 -4.01 -8.24 8.11
N TYR A 25 -4.57 -7.06 8.32
CA TYR A 25 -3.80 -5.81 8.38
C TYR A 25 -3.24 -5.58 9.79
N SER A 26 -2.04 -5.02 9.88
CA SER A 26 -1.54 -4.42 11.12
C SER A 26 -2.10 -3.00 11.21
N VAL A 27 -2.82 -2.68 12.28
CA VAL A 27 -3.56 -1.42 12.36
C VAL A 27 -3.12 -0.64 13.60
N ASP A 28 -2.70 0.61 13.39
CA ASP A 28 -2.53 1.60 14.44
C ASP A 28 -3.71 2.57 14.38
N ALA A 29 -4.19 3.01 15.55
CA ALA A 29 -5.36 3.87 15.63
C ALA A 29 -5.10 5.09 16.53
N CYS A 30 -5.53 6.24 16.05
CA CYS A 30 -5.44 7.54 16.71
C CYS A 30 -6.85 8.13 16.85
N ALA A 31 -7.02 9.05 17.80
CA ALA A 31 -8.29 9.73 18.06
C ALA A 31 -8.32 11.19 17.54
N ASN A 32 -7.22 11.68 16.97
CA ASN A 32 -7.11 13.04 16.43
C ASN A 32 -5.91 13.15 15.48
N GLY A 33 -5.83 14.29 14.78
CA GLY A 33 -4.79 14.52 13.78
C GLY A 33 -3.39 14.73 14.35
N GLU A 34 -3.24 15.26 15.58
CA GLU A 34 -1.93 15.39 16.23
C GLU A 34 -1.31 14.01 16.47
N GLU A 35 -2.05 13.09 17.07
CA GLU A 35 -1.62 11.72 17.29
C GLU A 35 -1.29 11.01 15.95
N ALA A 36 -2.08 11.30 14.90
CA ALA A 36 -1.80 10.75 13.57
C ALA A 36 -0.47 11.25 13.01
N LEU A 37 -0.15 12.55 13.16
CA LEU A 37 1.13 13.11 12.75
C LEU A 37 2.31 12.53 13.54
N ASP A 38 2.14 12.28 14.84
CA ASP A 38 3.15 11.62 15.67
C ASP A 38 3.41 10.17 15.20
N CYS A 39 2.34 9.42 14.93
CA CYS A 39 2.45 8.07 14.37
C CYS A 39 3.18 8.06 13.01
N LEU A 40 2.84 9.00 12.12
CA LEU A 40 3.48 9.14 10.81
C LEU A 40 4.97 9.55 10.91
N ALA A 41 5.35 10.24 11.98
CA ALA A 41 6.75 10.57 12.23
C ALA A 41 7.56 9.37 12.75
N CYS A 42 6.91 8.45 13.47
CA CYS A 42 7.56 7.31 14.11
C CYS A 42 7.58 6.04 13.26
N ALA A 43 6.64 5.87 12.32
CA ALA A 43 6.48 4.63 11.57
C ALA A 43 6.11 4.89 10.10
N ARG A 44 6.30 3.86 9.26
CA ARG A 44 5.82 3.87 7.87
C ARG A 44 4.54 3.05 7.75
N TYR A 45 3.64 3.56 6.95
CA TYR A 45 2.34 2.94 6.67
C TYR A 45 2.20 2.66 5.17
N ASP A 46 1.42 1.63 4.85
CA ASP A 46 1.07 1.29 3.47
C ASP A 46 -0.17 2.07 3.00
N ALA A 47 -1.06 2.45 3.94
CA ALA A 47 -2.19 3.35 3.72
C ALA A 47 -2.57 4.09 5.00
N VAL A 48 -3.23 5.24 4.85
CA VAL A 48 -3.75 6.05 5.95
C VAL A 48 -5.24 6.30 5.71
N ILE A 49 -6.04 6.15 6.77
CA ILE A 49 -7.47 6.46 6.78
C ILE A 49 -7.65 7.64 7.73
N LEU A 50 -8.17 8.76 7.24
CA LEU A 50 -8.34 9.99 8.01
C LEU A 50 -9.80 10.42 8.00
N ASP A 51 -10.40 10.57 9.16
CA ASP A 51 -11.60 11.39 9.25
C ASP A 51 -11.24 12.86 9.01
N ILE A 52 -12.02 13.54 8.22
CA ILE A 52 -11.85 15.00 8.01
C ILE A 52 -12.16 15.76 9.29
N MET A 53 -13.24 15.38 9.99
CA MET A 53 -13.73 16.14 11.15
C MET A 53 -13.21 15.58 12.46
N MET A 54 -11.97 15.89 12.79
CA MET A 54 -11.36 15.50 14.06
C MET A 54 -11.01 16.72 14.92
N PRO A 55 -10.99 16.56 16.26
CA PRO A 55 -10.53 17.61 17.15
C PRO A 55 -9.03 17.88 17.00
N LYS A 56 -8.58 19.07 17.45
CA LYS A 56 -7.20 19.59 17.39
C LYS A 56 -6.74 19.86 15.96
N THR A 57 -6.27 18.84 15.24
CA THR A 57 -5.85 18.92 13.84
C THR A 57 -6.80 18.09 13.01
N ASP A 58 -7.42 18.69 11.99
CA ASP A 58 -8.33 17.99 11.07
C ASP A 58 -7.61 17.09 10.08
N GLY A 59 -8.34 16.17 9.43
CA GLY A 59 -7.75 15.21 8.50
C GLY A 59 -7.16 15.85 7.25
N LEU A 60 -7.67 16.99 6.79
CA LEU A 60 -7.11 17.71 5.63
C LEU A 60 -5.77 18.36 5.97
N GLU A 61 -5.60 18.86 7.20
CA GLU A 61 -4.33 19.41 7.65
C GLU A 61 -3.26 18.33 7.83
N VAL A 62 -3.67 17.13 8.32
CA VAL A 62 -2.78 15.95 8.34
C VAL A 62 -2.33 15.60 6.93
N LEU A 63 -3.26 15.48 5.98
CA LEU A 63 -2.95 15.19 4.58
C LEU A 63 -2.01 16.24 3.97
N ARG A 64 -2.31 17.54 4.18
CA ARG A 64 -1.46 18.63 3.71
C ARG A 64 -0.04 18.50 4.25
N THR A 65 0.11 18.21 5.55
CA THR A 65 1.41 18.02 6.20
C THR A 65 2.18 16.85 5.62
N MET A 66 1.52 15.72 5.34
CA MET A 66 2.11 14.58 4.65
C MET A 66 2.65 14.97 3.28
N ARG A 67 1.83 15.62 2.46
CA ARG A 67 2.22 16.02 1.08
C ARG A 67 3.33 17.07 1.06
N MET A 68 3.34 18.02 2.00
CA MET A 68 4.46 18.97 2.18
C MET A 68 5.78 18.26 2.50
N LYS A 69 5.74 17.17 3.26
CA LYS A 69 6.90 16.31 3.55
C LYS A 69 7.23 15.33 2.42
N ARG A 70 6.56 15.44 1.27
CA ARG A 70 6.68 14.53 0.12
C ARG A 70 6.34 13.06 0.47
N ASP A 71 5.53 12.86 1.48
CA ASP A 71 5.00 11.55 1.80
C ASP A 71 3.88 11.22 0.80
N THR A 72 4.07 10.17 0.02
CA THR A 72 3.16 9.69 -1.01
C THR A 72 2.33 8.50 -0.55
N THR A 73 2.32 8.20 0.74
CA THR A 73 1.46 7.15 1.31
C THR A 73 0.01 7.39 0.90
N PRO A 74 -0.69 6.39 0.36
CA PRO A 74 -2.08 6.50 -0.03
C PRO A 74 -2.98 6.90 1.14
N VAL A 75 -3.88 7.86 0.90
CA VAL A 75 -4.79 8.39 1.92
C VAL A 75 -6.25 8.26 1.48
N LEU A 76 -7.05 7.60 2.31
CA LEU A 76 -8.51 7.56 2.22
C LEU A 76 -9.10 8.55 3.23
N LEU A 77 -9.87 9.53 2.73
CA LEU A 77 -10.60 10.46 3.59
C LEU A 77 -11.97 9.90 3.94
N LEU A 78 -12.31 9.93 5.23
CA LEU A 78 -13.68 9.70 5.70
C LEU A 78 -14.34 11.07 5.91
N THR A 79 -15.58 11.23 5.47
CA THR A 79 -16.27 12.52 5.58
C THR A 79 -17.75 12.35 5.87
N ALA A 80 -18.30 13.16 6.77
CA ALA A 80 -19.74 13.32 6.95
C ALA A 80 -20.34 14.31 5.94
N ARG A 81 -19.50 15.02 5.17
CA ARG A 81 -19.92 16.05 4.24
C ARG A 81 -20.08 15.49 2.83
N ASP A 82 -21.29 15.55 2.32
CA ASP A 82 -21.63 15.11 0.96
C ASP A 82 -21.47 16.24 -0.08
N SER A 83 -20.88 17.39 0.29
CA SER A 83 -20.71 18.49 -0.66
C SER A 83 -19.65 18.13 -1.70
N VAL A 84 -19.94 18.42 -2.96
CA VAL A 84 -19.00 18.25 -4.08
C VAL A 84 -17.72 19.06 -3.84
N GLU A 85 -17.86 20.26 -3.22
CA GLU A 85 -16.75 21.17 -2.93
C GLU A 85 -15.74 20.58 -1.94
N ASP A 86 -16.18 19.91 -0.87
CA ASP A 86 -15.29 19.31 0.11
C ASP A 86 -14.55 18.08 -0.45
N ARG A 87 -15.22 17.33 -1.34
CA ARG A 87 -14.59 16.20 -2.06
C ARG A 87 -13.50 16.67 -3.02
N VAL A 88 -13.78 17.73 -3.78
CA VAL A 88 -12.81 18.34 -4.71
C VAL A 88 -11.60 18.85 -3.93
N LYS A 89 -11.79 19.57 -2.81
CA LYS A 89 -10.71 20.05 -1.96
C LYS A 89 -9.82 18.91 -1.46
N GLY A 90 -10.39 17.80 -1.01
CA GLY A 90 -9.64 16.65 -0.53
C GLY A 90 -8.78 16.01 -1.63
N LEU A 91 -9.34 15.85 -2.83
CA LEU A 91 -8.63 15.29 -3.97
C LEU A 91 -7.53 16.25 -4.47
N ASP A 92 -7.81 17.56 -4.55
CA ASP A 92 -6.82 18.58 -4.94
C ASP A 92 -5.65 18.66 -3.95
N LEU A 93 -5.88 18.35 -2.68
CA LEU A 93 -4.83 18.24 -1.66
C LEU A 93 -4.00 16.96 -1.80
N GLY A 94 -4.39 16.04 -2.67
CA GLY A 94 -3.67 14.82 -2.97
C GLY A 94 -4.15 13.61 -2.16
N ALA A 95 -5.42 13.56 -1.74
CA ALA A 95 -6.05 12.32 -1.29
C ALA A 95 -6.20 11.35 -2.48
N ASP A 96 -6.08 10.05 -2.21
CA ASP A 96 -6.19 9.03 -3.25
C ASP A 96 -7.65 8.57 -3.44
N ASP A 97 -8.44 8.64 -2.38
CA ASP A 97 -9.88 8.36 -2.43
C ASP A 97 -10.60 8.99 -1.24
N TYR A 98 -11.93 8.98 -1.26
CA TYR A 98 -12.78 9.45 -0.16
C TYR A 98 -13.98 8.51 0.02
N LEU A 99 -14.54 8.49 1.23
CA LEU A 99 -15.71 7.69 1.58
C LEU A 99 -16.64 8.48 2.50
N VAL A 100 -17.92 8.57 2.10
CA VAL A 100 -18.93 9.35 2.82
C VAL A 100 -19.53 8.50 3.94
N LYS A 101 -19.63 9.06 5.15
CA LYS A 101 -20.33 8.47 6.30
C LYS A 101 -21.84 8.73 6.18
N PRO A 102 -22.72 7.73 6.48
CA PRO A 102 -22.38 6.37 6.89
C PRO A 102 -22.06 5.46 5.70
N PHE A 103 -21.13 4.52 5.88
CA PHE A 103 -20.66 3.60 4.85
C PHE A 103 -20.75 2.14 5.29
N ALA A 104 -20.80 1.23 4.32
CA ALA A 104 -20.63 -0.19 4.57
C ALA A 104 -19.13 -0.52 4.69
N PHE A 105 -18.76 -1.40 5.64
CA PHE A 105 -17.37 -1.80 5.81
C PHE A 105 -16.79 -2.46 4.55
N GLU A 106 -17.61 -3.20 3.84
CA GLU A 106 -17.25 -3.87 2.58
C GLU A 106 -16.80 -2.87 1.50
N GLU A 107 -17.41 -1.66 1.48
CA GLU A 107 -17.00 -0.58 0.59
C GLU A 107 -15.64 -0.02 1.01
N LEU A 108 -15.45 0.29 2.29
CA LEU A 108 -14.17 0.76 2.82
C LEU A 108 -13.06 -0.25 2.53
N SER A 109 -13.28 -1.54 2.80
CA SER A 109 -12.32 -2.60 2.54
C SER A 109 -11.97 -2.73 1.05
N ALA A 110 -12.96 -2.59 0.15
CA ALA A 110 -12.73 -2.61 -1.29
C ALA A 110 -11.85 -1.43 -1.74
N ARG A 111 -12.09 -0.22 -1.23
CA ARG A 111 -11.29 0.97 -1.53
C ARG A 111 -9.86 0.83 -1.03
N ILE A 112 -9.66 0.34 0.20
CA ILE A 112 -8.33 0.06 0.76
C ILE A 112 -7.59 -0.94 -0.13
N ARG A 113 -8.22 -2.03 -0.58
CA ARG A 113 -7.58 -2.99 -1.49
C ARG A 113 -7.15 -2.36 -2.81
N VAL A 114 -7.94 -1.43 -3.35
CA VAL A 114 -7.59 -0.70 -4.58
C VAL A 114 -6.39 0.23 -4.33
N MET A 115 -6.40 0.98 -3.22
CA MET A 115 -5.32 1.90 -2.85
C MET A 115 -4.00 1.16 -2.56
N LEU A 116 -4.09 0.02 -1.90
CA LEU A 116 -2.94 -0.83 -1.58
C LEU A 116 -2.45 -1.66 -2.78
N ARG A 117 -3.25 -1.72 -3.87
CA ARG A 117 -2.66 -2.11 -5.15
C ARG A 117 -1.55 -1.12 -5.40
N LYS A 118 -0.30 -1.59 -5.24
CA LYS A 118 0.81 -0.87 -5.86
C LYS A 118 0.33 -0.60 -7.27
N PRO A 119 0.35 0.68 -7.75
CA PRO A 119 0.17 0.89 -9.16
C PRO A 119 1.06 -0.17 -9.76
N GLU A 120 0.49 -1.03 -10.57
CA GLU A 120 1.34 -1.76 -11.48
C GLU A 120 2.10 -0.62 -12.17
N LYS A 121 3.32 -0.29 -11.63
CA LYS A 121 4.35 0.15 -12.57
C LYS A 121 4.13 -0.83 -13.67
N GLU A 122 3.67 -0.35 -14.84
CA GLU A 122 3.44 -1.22 -15.98
C GLU A 122 4.33 -2.41 -15.73
N LYS A 123 3.74 -3.52 -15.26
CA LYS A 123 4.49 -4.72 -15.34
C LYS A 123 4.66 -4.81 -16.85
N SER A 124 5.71 -4.19 -17.32
CA SER A 124 6.36 -4.80 -18.42
C SER A 124 6.50 -6.20 -17.89
N SER A 125 5.66 -7.12 -18.40
CA SER A 125 5.78 -8.54 -18.09
C SER A 125 7.21 -8.99 -18.33
N VAL A 126 8.05 -8.07 -18.78
CA VAL A 126 9.46 -8.15 -19.11
C VAL A 126 10.27 -7.31 -18.16
N CYS A 127 11.00 -7.93 -17.24
CA CYS A 127 12.06 -7.30 -16.46
C CYS A 127 13.35 -7.36 -17.29
N SER A 128 14.01 -6.21 -17.47
CA SER A 128 15.27 -6.15 -18.22
C SER A 128 16.42 -5.68 -17.33
N VAL A 129 17.55 -6.39 -17.41
CA VAL A 129 18.82 -6.00 -16.78
C VAL A 129 19.93 -6.22 -17.80
N ALA A 130 20.55 -5.14 -18.28
CA ALA A 130 21.45 -5.14 -19.41
C ALA A 130 20.81 -5.82 -20.65
N ASP A 131 21.41 -6.86 -21.19
CA ASP A 131 20.94 -7.65 -22.33
C ASP A 131 20.00 -8.81 -21.95
N LEU A 132 19.68 -8.95 -20.66
CA LEU A 132 18.79 -10.01 -20.16
C LEU A 132 17.34 -9.49 -20.08
N HIS A 133 16.41 -10.18 -20.73
CA HIS A 133 14.98 -9.90 -20.73
C HIS A 133 14.21 -11.10 -20.15
N VAL A 134 13.48 -10.88 -19.06
CA VAL A 134 12.73 -11.92 -18.36
C VAL A 134 11.24 -11.60 -18.45
N HIS A 135 10.51 -12.40 -19.21
CA HIS A 135 9.05 -12.34 -19.31
C HIS A 135 8.42 -13.08 -18.14
N LEU A 136 7.86 -12.36 -17.17
CA LEU A 136 7.34 -12.92 -15.92
C LEU A 136 6.04 -13.71 -16.11
N ASP A 137 5.24 -13.34 -17.08
CA ASP A 137 3.94 -13.96 -17.46
C ASP A 137 4.13 -15.26 -18.23
N THR A 138 4.98 -15.26 -19.25
CA THR A 138 5.26 -16.42 -20.09
C THR A 138 6.38 -17.29 -19.55
N ARG A 139 7.09 -16.85 -18.51
CA ARG A 139 8.26 -17.49 -17.91
C ARG A 139 9.42 -17.71 -18.89
N ARG A 140 9.48 -16.92 -19.97
CA ARG A 140 10.54 -16.98 -20.99
C ARG A 140 11.67 -16.00 -20.63
N VAL A 141 12.87 -16.40 -20.90
CA VAL A 141 14.10 -15.61 -20.63
C VAL A 141 14.89 -15.50 -21.91
N PHE A 142 15.34 -14.27 -22.22
CA PHE A 142 16.17 -14.00 -23.39
C PHE A 142 17.41 -13.24 -22.97
N ARG A 143 18.52 -13.55 -23.63
CA ARG A 143 19.75 -12.75 -23.57
C ARG A 143 20.05 -12.24 -24.99
N GLY A 144 19.82 -10.95 -25.20
CA GLY A 144 19.73 -10.42 -26.55
C GLY A 144 18.61 -11.11 -27.33
N GLU A 145 18.96 -11.75 -28.47
CA GLU A 145 18.00 -12.52 -29.29
C GLU A 145 17.92 -14.02 -28.93
N GLN A 146 18.80 -14.49 -28.04
CA GLN A 146 18.87 -15.91 -27.68
C GLN A 146 17.94 -16.24 -26.51
N GLU A 147 17.02 -17.20 -26.71
CA GLU A 147 16.20 -17.72 -25.61
C GLU A 147 17.02 -18.67 -24.72
N ILE A 148 16.88 -18.45 -23.39
CA ILE A 148 17.49 -19.29 -22.36
C ILE A 148 16.41 -20.14 -21.72
N ILE A 149 16.51 -21.46 -21.84
CA ILE A 149 15.56 -22.38 -21.22
C ILE A 149 16.00 -22.62 -19.77
N LEU A 150 15.16 -22.24 -18.82
CA LEU A 150 15.38 -22.43 -17.38
C LEU A 150 14.36 -23.43 -16.82
N SER A 151 14.81 -24.24 -15.88
CA SER A 151 13.91 -25.03 -15.04
C SER A 151 13.05 -24.10 -14.15
N SER A 152 11.95 -24.63 -13.59
CA SER A 152 11.07 -23.86 -12.71
C SER A 152 11.82 -23.27 -11.51
N ARG A 153 12.82 -23.97 -10.98
CA ARG A 153 13.64 -23.49 -9.86
C ARG A 153 14.61 -22.38 -10.28
N GLU A 154 15.28 -22.55 -11.38
CA GLU A 154 16.21 -21.53 -11.92
C GLU A 154 15.44 -20.24 -12.27
N PHE A 155 14.25 -20.36 -12.86
CA PHE A 155 13.39 -19.22 -13.12
C PHE A 155 12.95 -18.54 -11.83
N ALA A 156 12.59 -19.28 -10.78
CA ALA A 156 12.21 -18.70 -9.47
C ALA A 156 13.39 -17.92 -8.84
N VAL A 157 14.60 -18.45 -8.87
CA VAL A 157 15.81 -17.76 -8.44
C VAL A 157 16.05 -16.49 -9.23
N LEU A 158 16.04 -16.57 -10.56
CA LEU A 158 16.26 -15.42 -11.44
C LEU A 158 15.22 -14.32 -11.21
N ARG A 159 13.95 -14.70 -11.12
CA ARG A 159 12.84 -13.78 -10.82
C ARG A 159 13.09 -13.05 -9.48
N TYR A 160 13.47 -13.78 -8.43
CA TYR A 160 13.73 -13.19 -7.12
C TYR A 160 14.92 -12.22 -7.16
N LEU A 161 16.01 -12.59 -7.84
CA LEU A 161 17.17 -11.72 -8.00
C LEU A 161 16.86 -10.43 -8.77
N ILE A 162 16.13 -10.54 -9.89
CA ILE A 162 15.77 -9.40 -10.72
C ILE A 162 14.81 -8.43 -10.00
N GLN A 163 13.87 -8.98 -9.23
CA GLN A 163 12.95 -8.16 -8.43
C GLN A 163 13.63 -7.42 -7.27
N ASN A 164 14.81 -7.88 -6.86
CA ASN A 164 15.64 -7.28 -5.83
C ASN A 164 16.96 -6.72 -6.39
N ALA A 165 16.99 -6.33 -7.66
CA ALA A 165 18.16 -5.76 -8.30
C ALA A 165 18.68 -4.53 -7.51
N GLY A 166 19.99 -4.50 -7.25
CA GLY A 166 20.64 -3.45 -6.45
C GLY A 166 20.62 -3.68 -4.92
N ILE A 167 20.04 -4.79 -4.45
CA ILE A 167 20.01 -5.16 -3.04
C ILE A 167 20.90 -6.37 -2.83
N VAL A 168 21.77 -6.34 -1.80
CA VAL A 168 22.56 -7.50 -1.39
C VAL A 168 21.65 -8.50 -0.69
N LEU A 169 21.52 -9.70 -1.25
CA LEU A 169 20.71 -10.78 -0.71
C LEU A 169 21.60 -11.82 -0.01
N SER A 170 21.25 -12.18 1.22
CA SER A 170 21.91 -13.30 1.90
C SER A 170 21.44 -14.65 1.35
N ARG A 171 22.28 -15.69 1.49
CA ARG A 171 21.92 -17.05 1.11
C ARG A 171 20.66 -17.54 1.82
N GLU A 172 20.51 -17.22 3.10
CA GLU A 172 19.35 -17.61 3.90
C GLU A 172 18.03 -17.00 3.36
N LYS A 173 18.07 -15.72 2.92
CA LYS A 173 16.92 -15.09 2.29
C LYS A 173 16.53 -15.74 0.96
N LEU A 174 17.52 -16.15 0.17
CA LEU A 174 17.29 -16.90 -1.06
C LEU A 174 16.67 -18.26 -0.77
N GLU A 175 17.23 -18.99 0.19
CA GLU A 175 16.75 -20.31 0.60
C GLU A 175 15.30 -20.25 1.10
N GLN A 176 14.98 -19.34 2.01
CA GLN A 176 13.61 -19.16 2.53
C GLN A 176 12.59 -18.82 1.45
N HIS A 177 12.97 -18.05 0.42
CA HIS A 177 12.02 -17.64 -0.63
C HIS A 177 11.81 -18.70 -1.70
N ILE A 178 12.79 -19.54 -1.95
CA ILE A 178 12.78 -20.51 -3.04
C ILE A 178 12.27 -21.88 -2.56
N TRP A 179 12.60 -22.27 -1.32
CA TRP A 179 12.25 -23.60 -0.79
C TRP A 179 10.89 -23.65 -0.08
N ASN A 180 10.34 -22.51 0.38
CA ASN A 180 9.01 -22.49 1.01
C ASN A 180 7.83 -22.54 0.03
N TYR A 181 8.06 -22.55 -1.29
CA TYR A 181 7.01 -22.64 -2.31
C TYR A 181 6.72 -24.08 -2.80
N ASP A 182 7.49 -25.08 -2.37
CA ASP A 182 7.35 -26.47 -2.85
C ASP A 182 6.66 -27.43 -1.86
N TYR A 183 6.05 -26.92 -0.77
CA TYR A 183 5.27 -27.74 0.18
C TYR A 183 3.90 -27.13 0.51
N ALA A 184 3.07 -26.92 -0.50
CA ALA A 184 1.64 -26.73 -0.33
C ALA A 184 0.90 -27.43 -1.49
#